data_d9d311eac9334e721cf757ca388b0b28
#
_entry.id   d9d311eac9334e721cf757ca388b0b28
#
_cell.length_a   1.000
_cell.length_b   1.000
_cell.length_c   1.000
_cell.angle_alpha   90.00
_cell.angle_beta   90.00
_cell.angle_gamma   90.00
#
_symmetry.space_group_name_H-M   'P 1'
#
loop_
_entity.id
_entity.type
_entity.pdbx_description
1 polymer ?
#
loop_
_entity_poly.entity_id
_entity_poly.type
_entity_poly.pdbx_seq_one_letter_code
_entity_poly.pdbx_strand_id
1 'polypeptide(L)' 'MRNSIKCLFNGEITYLPIAKSERWLSNERLDYDLIETCDGRFYEIRKTLNGALVAWDVTD' A
#
# COMPACT_ATOMS: atom_id res chain seq x y z
N MET A 1 -2.60 -17.94 0.17
CA MET A 1 -2.25 -16.70 -0.52
C MET A 1 -1.95 -15.59 0.49
N ARG A 2 -0.95 -14.82 0.20
CA ARG A 2 -0.57 -13.77 1.12
C ARG A 2 -1.19 -12.46 0.69
N ASN A 3 -1.73 -11.74 1.64
CA ASN A 3 -2.29 -10.43 1.37
C ASN A 3 -1.39 -9.38 1.98
N SER A 4 -0.21 -9.23 1.40
CA SER A 4 0.68 -8.20 1.84
C SER A 4 1.28 -7.50 0.64
N ILE A 5 1.72 -6.28 0.84
CA ILE A 5 2.29 -5.47 -0.21
C ILE A 5 3.68 -5.03 0.21
N LYS A 6 4.63 -5.19 -0.71
CA LYS A 6 5.99 -4.74 -0.49
C LYS A 6 6.12 -3.30 -0.92
N CYS A 7 6.59 -2.46 -0.04
CA CYS A 7 6.67 -1.03 -0.33
C CYS A 7 7.77 -0.40 0.50
N LEU A 8 8.06 0.85 0.18
CA LEU A 8 8.96 1.65 0.99
C LEU A 8 8.14 2.45 1.97
N PHE A 9 8.47 2.32 3.24
CA PHE A 9 7.80 3.06 4.30
C PHE A 9 8.88 3.65 5.19
N ASN A 10 8.89 4.98 5.29
CA ASN A 10 9.91 5.70 6.04
C ASN A 10 11.31 5.33 5.57
N GLY A 11 11.47 5.14 4.27
CA GLY A 11 12.77 4.86 3.69
C GLY A 11 13.21 3.42 3.80
N GLU A 12 12.37 2.51 4.30
CA GLU A 12 12.74 1.11 4.47
C GLU A 12 11.77 0.22 3.74
N ILE A 13 12.29 -0.88 3.22
CA ILE A 13 11.45 -1.88 2.58
C ILE A 13 10.61 -2.56 3.64
N THR A 14 9.30 -2.50 3.45
CA THR A 14 8.34 -2.98 4.44
C THR A 14 7.28 -3.80 3.74
N TYR A 15 6.78 -4.82 4.40
CA TYR A 15 5.66 -5.61 3.92
C TYR A 15 4.45 -5.30 4.79
N LEU A 16 3.44 -4.69 4.18
CA LEU A 16 2.23 -4.30 4.90
C LEU A 16 1.15 -5.34 4.69
N PRO A 17 0.60 -5.92 5.76
CA PRO A 17 -0.49 -6.90 5.63
C PRO A 17 -1.77 -6.16 5.31
N ILE A 18 -2.43 -6.55 4.23
CA ILE A 18 -3.59 -5.84 3.72
C ILE A 18 -4.86 -6.54 4.17
N ALA A 19 -5.73 -5.81 4.87
CA ALA A 19 -7.06 -6.28 5.16
C ALA A 19 -8.03 -5.83 4.08
N LYS A 20 -7.86 -4.59 3.59
CA LYS A 20 -8.72 -4.03 2.56
C LYS A 20 -7.92 -3.13 1.65
N SER A 21 -8.37 -3.06 0.40
CA SER A 21 -7.78 -2.16 -0.57
C SER A 21 -8.89 -1.66 -1.46
N GLU A 22 -8.90 -0.37 -1.72
CA GLU A 22 -9.95 0.20 -2.54
C GLU A 22 -9.76 -0.11 -4.01
N ARG A 23 -8.53 -0.12 -4.48
CA ARG A 23 -8.26 -0.26 -5.90
C ARG A 23 -7.23 -1.30 -6.22
N TRP A 24 -6.57 -1.83 -5.22
CA TRP A 24 -5.46 -2.73 -5.44
C TRP A 24 -5.84 -3.95 -6.24
N LEU A 25 -7.06 -4.42 -6.04
CA LEU A 25 -7.51 -5.66 -6.67
C LEU A 25 -8.18 -5.43 -8.02
N SER A 26 -8.25 -4.19 -8.47
CA SER A 26 -9.00 -3.88 -9.69
C SER A 26 -8.20 -4.13 -10.95
N ASN A 27 -6.93 -4.40 -10.85
CA ASN A 27 -6.07 -4.62 -11.99
C ASN A 27 -5.89 -3.40 -12.87
N GLU A 28 -6.28 -2.24 -12.41
CA GLU A 28 -6.10 -1.04 -13.19
C GLU A 28 -4.76 -0.43 -12.88
N ARG A 29 -4.28 0.37 -13.81
CA ARG A 29 -3.09 1.15 -13.52
C ARG A 29 -3.40 2.11 -12.41
N LEU A 30 -2.62 2.04 -11.35
CA LEU A 30 -2.86 2.86 -10.19
C LEU A 30 -1.71 3.80 -9.98
N ASP A 31 -2.04 5.07 -9.83
CA ASP A 31 -1.08 6.00 -9.29
C ASP A 31 -1.14 6.02 -7.78
N TYR A 32 -2.22 5.49 -7.24
CA TYR A 32 -2.49 5.67 -5.84
C TYR A 32 -3.55 4.66 -5.40
N ASP A 33 -3.40 4.15 -4.22
CA ASP A 33 -4.36 3.24 -3.62
C ASP A 33 -4.41 3.52 -2.14
N LEU A 34 -5.56 3.26 -1.54
CA LEU A 34 -5.74 3.39 -0.11
C LEU A 34 -5.97 2.01 0.44
N ILE A 35 -5.15 1.59 1.40
CA ILE A 35 -5.28 0.27 1.98
C ILE A 35 -5.49 0.39 3.48
N GLU A 36 -6.14 -0.62 4.02
CA GLU A 36 -6.28 -0.79 5.46
C GLU A 36 -5.53 -2.04 5.86
N THR A 37 -4.65 -1.94 6.84
CA THR A 37 -3.89 -3.09 7.30
C THR A 37 -4.66 -3.84 8.36
N CYS A 38 -4.18 -5.04 8.67
CA CYS A 38 -4.88 -5.92 9.60
C CYS A 38 -4.91 -5.38 11.03
N ASP A 39 -4.04 -4.45 11.34
CA ASP A 39 -4.01 -3.84 12.67
C ASP A 39 -4.78 -2.53 12.72
N GLY A 40 -5.59 -2.25 11.70
CA GLY A 40 -6.48 -1.10 11.76
C GLY A 40 -5.89 0.21 11.30
N ARG A 41 -4.73 0.19 10.67
CA ARG A 41 -4.11 1.41 10.20
C ARG A 41 -4.40 1.60 8.71
N PHE A 42 -4.33 2.85 8.27
CA PHE A 42 -4.60 3.20 6.88
C PHE A 42 -3.35 3.77 6.25
N TYR A 43 -3.07 3.32 5.04
CA TYR A 43 -1.89 3.76 4.30
C TYR A 43 -2.29 4.15 2.90
N GLU A 44 -1.66 5.21 2.41
CA GLU A 44 -1.77 5.60 1.01
C GLU A 44 -0.55 5.07 0.28
N ILE A 45 -0.78 4.35 -0.81
CA ILE A 45 0.29 3.73 -1.58
C ILE A 45 0.38 4.45 -2.92
N ARG A 46 1.57 4.87 -3.29
CA ARG A 46 1.79 5.51 -4.58
C ARG A 46 2.92 4.82 -5.31
N LYS A 47 2.81 4.81 -6.62
CA LYS A 47 3.84 4.24 -7.47
C LYS A 47 4.75 5.35 -7.96
N THR A 48 6.05 5.15 -7.84
CA THR A 48 7.02 6.12 -8.34
C THR A 48 7.25 5.90 -9.83
N LEU A 49 8.02 6.80 -10.43
CA LEU A 49 8.28 6.72 -11.86
C LEU A 49 8.99 5.44 -12.25
N ASN A 50 9.84 4.92 -11.38
CA ASN A 50 10.55 3.69 -11.70
C ASN A 50 9.80 2.44 -11.22
N GLY A 51 8.54 2.60 -10.84
CA GLY A 51 7.70 1.46 -10.53
C GLY A 51 7.73 1.00 -9.09
N ALA A 52 8.45 1.68 -8.23
CA ALA A 52 8.47 1.32 -6.82
C ALA A 52 7.21 1.81 -6.13
N LEU A 53 6.82 1.10 -5.07
CA LEU A 53 5.66 1.50 -4.29
C LEU A 53 6.14 2.16 -3.01
N VAL A 54 5.51 3.27 -2.68
CA VAL A 54 5.85 4.03 -1.47
C VAL A 54 4.58 4.22 -0.66
N ALA A 55 4.69 4.00 0.64
CA ALA A 55 3.53 4.04 1.53
C ALA A 55 3.64 5.22 2.48
N TRP A 56 2.51 5.84 2.75
CA TRP A 56 2.37 6.86 3.77
C TRP A 56 1.28 6.45 4.73
N ASP A 57 1.54 6.60 6.03
CA ASP A 57 0.55 6.31 7.07
C ASP A 57 -0.40 7.50 7.12
N VAL A 58 -1.66 7.25 6.80
CA VAL A 58 -2.67 8.30 6.81
C VAL A 58 -3.76 7.99 7.85
N THR A 59 -3.42 7.18 8.82
CA THR A 59 -4.36 6.85 9.90
C THR A 59 -4.69 8.10 10.70
N ASP A 60 -5.96 8.28 10.95
CA ASP A 60 -6.44 9.41 11.75
C ASP A 60 -6.36 9.11 13.22
#